data_d36202aaeb525e0bfed054014be1892b
#
_entry.id   d36202aaeb525e0bfed054014be1892b
#
_cell.length_a   1.000
_cell.length_b   1.000
_cell.length_c   1.000
_cell.angle_alpha   90.00
_cell.angle_beta   90.00
_cell.angle_gamma   90.00
#
_symmetry.space_group_name_H-M   'P 1'
#
loop_
_entity.id
_entity.type
_entity.pdbx_description
1 polymer ?
#
loop_
_entity_poly.entity_id
_entity_poly.type
_entity_poly.pdbx_seq_one_letter_code
_entity_poly.pdbx_strand_id
1 'polypeptide(L)'
;MYGETGTGTWYPHQFGGECVDGRKALPDLTTATLDKLDWTPVLEVEVPGIEVSPQMCEPNRIQEIIRPKEIKQIGDSIWLVDMGKALNGWVELSFPKLPEGHRVRMEYTDWLNENEDFKPQEENGQYEDWYIGSGQGKEVFRNKFNHHAFQYIRISGLAKAPEEVTGYLIHTDYKDASSFECSDPDLNAIYAMIKYTFKNLAFSGYIVDCPHYERMGYGGDGNASCKSFQTLYEGSSVYMNWMQMWQDCIREDGGMPHCVPNPYPAGGGPYWCGFIITGSWQTYLNYGDSRLIERYYPVMRHWLRYVDAYTVAGLLKRWPDTDYRAWYLGDWLAPAGVDYTAQSSVDLVSNCFISDCLTTMEKLSLIHISEPTRQAEIS
;
A
#
# COMPACT_ATOMS: atom_id res chain seq x y z
N MET A 1 2.89 24.71 -10.55
CA MET A 1 1.67 24.46 -9.74
C MET A 1 1.19 23.06 -10.10
N TYR A 2 0.97 22.24 -9.11
CA TYR A 2 0.45 20.88 -9.29
C TYR A 2 -1.06 20.95 -9.42
N GLY A 3 -1.62 20.13 -10.29
CA GLY A 3 -3.04 19.88 -10.38
C GLY A 3 -3.26 18.37 -10.50
N GLU A 4 -4.36 17.91 -10.01
CA GLU A 4 -4.79 16.53 -10.20
C GLU A 4 -5.36 16.36 -11.61
N THR A 5 -5.05 15.24 -12.25
CA THR A 5 -5.68 14.84 -13.52
C THR A 5 -6.94 14.01 -13.31
N GLY A 6 -7.22 13.64 -12.07
CA GLY A 6 -8.40 12.87 -11.70
C GLY A 6 -9.69 13.66 -11.76
N THR A 7 -10.81 12.97 -11.85
CA THR A 7 -12.16 13.55 -11.94
C THR A 7 -12.67 14.12 -10.61
N GLY A 8 -11.87 14.14 -9.56
CA GLY A 8 -12.25 14.61 -8.23
C GLY A 8 -13.24 13.69 -7.49
N THR A 9 -13.65 12.60 -8.10
CA THR A 9 -14.47 11.57 -7.44
C THR A 9 -13.55 10.50 -6.90
N TRP A 10 -13.35 10.47 -5.61
CA TRP A 10 -12.69 9.40 -4.90
C TRP A 10 -13.57 8.14 -4.97
N TYR A 11 -13.33 7.32 -5.96
CA TYR A 11 -13.67 5.92 -5.83
C TYR A 11 -12.43 5.19 -5.30
N PRO A 12 -12.58 4.25 -4.35
CA PRO A 12 -11.52 3.32 -4.02
C PRO A 12 -11.08 2.70 -5.35
N HIS A 13 -9.80 2.66 -5.65
CA HIS A 13 -9.23 2.23 -6.92
C HIS A 13 -9.06 3.30 -8.03
N GLN A 14 -9.43 4.55 -7.82
CA GLN A 14 -9.18 5.60 -8.80
C GLN A 14 -8.11 6.57 -8.26
N PHE A 15 -6.87 6.22 -8.50
CA PHE A 15 -5.75 7.11 -8.21
C PHE A 15 -5.51 7.98 -9.44
N GLY A 16 -5.72 9.28 -9.31
CA GLY A 16 -5.37 10.25 -10.34
C GLY A 16 -3.85 10.32 -10.52
N GLY A 17 -3.40 10.83 -11.67
CA GLY A 17 -2.02 11.19 -11.88
C GLY A 17 -1.71 12.61 -11.42
N GLU A 18 -0.47 13.04 -11.63
CA GLU A 18 -0.01 14.38 -11.36
C GLU A 18 0.06 15.20 -12.67
N CYS A 19 -0.39 16.44 -12.62
CA CYS A 19 -0.21 17.41 -13.71
C CYS A 19 0.69 18.54 -13.25
N VAL A 20 1.84 18.69 -13.88
CA VAL A 20 2.79 19.77 -13.60
C VAL A 20 2.77 20.78 -14.73
N ASP A 21 2.33 22.01 -14.44
CA ASP A 21 2.37 23.12 -15.39
C ASP A 21 3.67 23.93 -15.21
N GLY A 22 4.65 23.71 -16.08
CA GLY A 22 5.94 24.41 -16.04
C GLY A 22 5.83 25.92 -16.16
N ARG A 23 4.77 26.44 -16.78
CA ARG A 23 4.52 27.89 -16.90
C ARG A 23 4.20 28.55 -15.55
N LYS A 24 3.77 27.73 -14.58
CA LYS A 24 3.41 28.14 -13.21
C LYS A 24 4.46 27.70 -12.19
N ALA A 25 5.66 27.32 -12.66
CA ALA A 25 6.74 26.96 -11.76
C ALA A 25 7.09 28.14 -10.86
N LEU A 26 7.14 27.90 -9.56
CA LEU A 26 7.63 28.89 -8.61
C LEU A 26 9.17 28.91 -8.67
N PRO A 27 9.78 30.10 -8.48
CA PRO A 27 11.22 30.17 -8.32
C PRO A 27 11.66 29.38 -7.08
N ASP A 28 12.93 29.08 -7.00
CA ASP A 28 13.49 28.43 -5.82
C ASP A 28 13.25 29.30 -4.57
N LEU A 29 12.34 28.87 -3.71
CA LEU A 29 11.93 29.61 -2.51
C LEU A 29 13.05 29.70 -1.47
N THR A 30 14.12 28.93 -1.62
CA THR A 30 15.28 29.00 -0.72
C THR A 30 16.24 30.13 -1.09
N THR A 31 16.20 30.59 -2.33
CA THR A 31 17.11 31.61 -2.88
C THR A 31 16.38 32.87 -3.34
N ALA A 32 15.06 32.79 -3.53
CA ALA A 32 14.26 33.93 -4.02
C ALA A 32 14.03 34.96 -2.90
N THR A 33 14.04 36.23 -3.30
CA THR A 33 13.47 37.29 -2.48
C THR A 33 11.97 37.10 -2.47
N LEU A 34 11.43 36.54 -1.38
CA LEU A 34 10.01 36.19 -1.19
C LEU A 34 9.10 37.43 -1.40
N ASP A 35 9.60 38.62 -1.10
CA ASP A 35 8.92 39.90 -1.25
C ASP A 35 8.53 40.25 -2.73
N LYS A 36 9.11 39.54 -3.71
CA LYS A 36 8.80 39.77 -5.14
C LYS A 36 7.75 38.82 -5.70
N LEU A 37 7.25 37.92 -4.88
CA LEU A 37 6.22 36.96 -5.28
C LEU A 37 4.83 37.55 -5.00
N ASP A 38 3.90 37.32 -5.92
CA ASP A 38 2.50 37.70 -5.76
C ASP A 38 1.82 36.66 -4.85
N TRP A 39 1.82 36.95 -3.55
CA TRP A 39 1.25 36.08 -2.53
C TRP A 39 -0.25 36.36 -2.38
N THR A 40 -1.04 35.28 -2.41
CA THR A 40 -2.44 35.36 -1.99
C THR A 40 -2.50 35.22 -0.46
N PRO A 41 -3.30 36.03 0.25
CA PRO A 41 -3.52 35.85 1.68
C PRO A 41 -3.96 34.43 2.02
N VAL A 42 -3.45 33.87 3.11
CA VAL A 42 -3.87 32.56 3.60
C VAL A 42 -5.26 32.63 4.23
N LEU A 43 -6.02 31.56 4.12
CA LEU A 43 -7.23 31.35 4.88
C LEU A 43 -6.87 30.74 6.23
N GLU A 44 -7.22 31.42 7.31
CA GLU A 44 -7.14 30.83 8.65
C GLU A 44 -8.34 29.90 8.86
N VAL A 45 -8.06 28.67 9.31
CA VAL A 45 -9.07 27.67 9.62
C VAL A 45 -8.91 27.19 11.05
N GLU A 46 -10.01 26.77 11.68
CA GLU A 46 -9.95 26.15 13.00
C GLU A 46 -9.15 24.84 12.92
N VAL A 47 -8.32 24.61 13.92
CA VAL A 47 -7.59 23.34 14.06
C VAL A 47 -8.61 22.21 14.29
N PRO A 48 -8.59 21.13 13.48
CA PRO A 48 -9.45 19.99 13.76
C PRO A 48 -9.21 19.46 15.16
N GLY A 49 -10.28 19.06 15.87
CA GLY A 49 -10.20 18.48 17.22
C GLY A 49 -9.68 17.04 17.22
N ILE A 50 -8.53 16.82 16.58
CA ILE A 50 -7.87 15.51 16.46
C ILE A 50 -6.68 15.42 17.42
N GLU A 51 -6.42 14.22 17.93
CA GLU A 51 -5.20 13.94 18.67
C GLU A 51 -4.00 13.88 17.69
N VAL A 52 -2.93 14.59 18.03
CA VAL A 52 -1.68 14.56 17.27
C VAL A 52 -0.70 13.65 18.01
N SER A 53 -0.25 12.59 17.37
CA SER A 53 0.71 11.63 17.91
C SER A 53 1.93 11.49 17.02
N PRO A 54 3.08 11.05 17.55
CA PRO A 54 4.24 10.72 16.74
C PRO A 54 3.93 9.57 15.76
N GLN A 55 4.56 9.59 14.60
CA GLN A 55 4.49 8.47 13.66
C GLN A 55 5.08 7.21 14.31
N MET A 56 4.35 6.09 14.21
CA MET A 56 4.70 4.84 14.90
C MET A 56 5.71 3.98 14.12
N CYS A 57 5.78 4.15 12.82
CA CYS A 57 6.70 3.42 11.95
C CYS A 57 7.64 4.37 11.20
N GLU A 58 8.64 3.81 10.60
CA GLU A 58 9.59 4.54 9.77
C GLU A 58 8.87 5.20 8.57
N PRO A 59 9.33 6.38 8.12
CA PRO A 59 8.75 7.05 6.96
C PRO A 59 9.08 6.32 5.66
N ASN A 60 8.31 6.59 4.63
CA ASN A 60 8.68 6.20 3.28
C ASN A 60 9.96 6.94 2.84
N ARG A 61 10.88 6.22 2.21
CA ARG A 61 12.15 6.76 1.71
C ARG A 61 12.39 6.25 0.29
N ILE A 62 13.17 7.02 -0.47
CA ILE A 62 13.79 6.52 -1.70
C ILE A 62 14.86 5.53 -1.29
N GLN A 63 14.68 4.27 -1.66
CA GLN A 63 15.56 3.17 -1.29
C GLN A 63 16.49 2.77 -2.43
N GLU A 64 16.06 2.94 -3.67
CA GLU A 64 16.85 2.59 -4.83
C GLU A 64 16.61 3.60 -5.97
N ILE A 65 17.68 3.93 -6.66
CA ILE A 65 17.67 4.72 -7.90
C ILE A 65 17.86 3.75 -9.06
N ILE A 66 16.87 3.70 -9.96
CA ILE A 66 16.83 2.77 -11.08
C ILE A 66 16.98 3.54 -12.38
N ARG A 67 17.92 3.12 -13.21
CA ARG A 67 18.12 3.66 -14.55
C ARG A 67 17.41 2.77 -15.58
N PRO A 68 16.88 3.33 -16.67
CA PRO A 68 16.23 2.53 -17.70
C PRO A 68 17.23 1.56 -18.33
N LYS A 69 16.76 0.37 -18.60
CA LYS A 69 17.46 -0.64 -19.41
C LYS A 69 17.45 -0.26 -20.90
N GLU A 70 16.34 0.29 -21.36
CA GLU A 70 16.14 0.67 -22.76
C GLU A 70 15.17 1.85 -22.89
N ILE A 71 15.42 2.71 -23.89
CA ILE A 71 14.48 3.74 -24.35
C ILE A 71 14.34 3.57 -25.84
N LYS A 72 13.14 3.24 -26.31
CA LYS A 72 12.85 2.91 -27.72
C LYS A 72 11.75 3.81 -28.27
N GLN A 73 11.93 4.32 -29.48
CA GLN A 73 10.85 5.00 -30.20
C GLN A 73 9.88 3.94 -30.76
N ILE A 74 8.58 4.09 -30.45
CA ILE A 74 7.54 3.16 -30.89
C ILE A 74 6.48 3.81 -31.78
N GLY A 75 6.57 5.12 -32.00
CA GLY A 75 5.68 5.87 -32.88
C GLY A 75 6.14 7.31 -33.06
N ASP A 76 5.40 8.09 -33.83
CA ASP A 76 5.68 9.51 -33.99
C ASP A 76 5.49 10.22 -32.67
N SER A 77 6.57 10.79 -32.13
CA SER A 77 6.61 11.45 -30.82
C SER A 77 6.19 10.56 -29.64
N ILE A 78 6.36 9.22 -29.77
CA ILE A 78 6.01 8.24 -28.73
C ILE A 78 7.24 7.39 -28.40
N TRP A 79 7.57 7.31 -27.12
CA TRP A 79 8.71 6.60 -26.58
C TRP A 79 8.26 5.56 -25.54
N LEU A 80 8.83 4.38 -25.59
CA LEU A 80 8.71 3.34 -24.58
C LEU A 80 10.01 3.27 -23.79
N VAL A 81 9.89 3.36 -22.48
CA VAL A 81 11.00 3.20 -21.53
C VAL A 81 10.81 1.87 -20.80
N ASP A 82 11.79 0.98 -20.85
CA ASP A 82 11.88 -0.22 -20.02
C ASP A 82 12.85 0.05 -18.87
N MET A 83 12.35 0.02 -17.63
CA MET A 83 13.18 0.17 -16.43
C MET A 83 13.95 -1.12 -16.07
N GLY A 84 13.70 -2.24 -16.78
CA GLY A 84 14.36 -3.53 -16.59
C GLY A 84 13.87 -4.34 -15.41
N LYS A 85 13.08 -3.73 -14.53
CA LYS A 85 12.38 -4.38 -13.42
C LYS A 85 11.20 -3.53 -12.96
N ALA A 86 10.19 -4.17 -12.39
CA ALA A 86 9.08 -3.46 -11.78
C ALA A 86 9.53 -2.69 -10.55
N LEU A 87 8.97 -1.51 -10.34
CA LEU A 87 9.19 -0.68 -9.14
C LEU A 87 7.89 0.00 -8.74
N ASN A 88 7.73 0.20 -7.44
CA ASN A 88 6.69 1.07 -6.88
C ASN A 88 7.33 2.36 -6.39
N GLY A 89 6.91 3.50 -6.95
CA GLY A 89 7.50 4.79 -6.56
C GLY A 89 7.32 5.90 -7.57
N TRP A 90 8.37 6.66 -7.79
CA TRP A 90 8.36 7.87 -8.60
C TRP A 90 9.21 7.74 -9.85
N VAL A 91 8.89 8.58 -10.84
CA VAL A 91 9.75 8.81 -12.00
C VAL A 91 10.17 10.28 -12.05
N GLU A 92 11.41 10.50 -12.49
CA GLU A 92 11.91 11.81 -12.88
C GLU A 92 12.33 11.77 -14.35
N LEU A 93 11.87 12.75 -15.11
CA LEU A 93 12.11 12.88 -16.54
C LEU A 93 12.68 14.26 -16.85
N SER A 94 13.85 14.30 -17.49
CA SER A 94 14.35 15.53 -18.09
C SER A 94 13.94 15.59 -19.56
N PHE A 95 13.30 16.70 -19.93
CA PHE A 95 12.79 16.88 -21.28
C PHE A 95 13.77 17.69 -22.14
N PRO A 96 13.87 17.39 -23.46
CA PRO A 96 14.40 18.36 -24.41
C PRO A 96 13.55 19.64 -24.32
N LYS A 97 14.09 20.75 -24.83
CA LYS A 97 13.34 22.02 -24.82
C LYS A 97 11.95 21.85 -25.42
N LEU A 98 10.92 22.10 -24.64
CA LEU A 98 9.52 22.03 -25.05
C LEU A 98 9.00 23.42 -25.45
N PRO A 99 8.11 23.52 -26.44
CA PRO A 99 7.35 24.75 -26.68
C PRO A 99 6.48 25.10 -25.47
N GLU A 100 6.19 26.39 -25.28
CA GLU A 100 5.26 26.83 -24.26
C GLU A 100 3.86 26.20 -24.46
N GLY A 101 3.28 25.66 -23.39
CA GLY A 101 1.98 25.00 -23.38
C GLY A 101 1.97 23.62 -24.02
N HIS A 102 3.10 23.14 -24.52
CA HIS A 102 3.22 21.80 -25.08
C HIS A 102 2.98 20.75 -24.00
N ARG A 103 2.22 19.69 -24.31
CA ARG A 103 1.84 18.64 -23.36
C ARG A 103 2.64 17.38 -23.62
N VAL A 104 3.21 16.83 -22.55
CA VAL A 104 3.83 15.51 -22.52
C VAL A 104 3.00 14.63 -21.58
N ARG A 105 2.63 13.43 -22.05
CA ARG A 105 1.87 12.43 -21.31
C ARG A 105 2.78 11.28 -20.95
N MET A 106 2.75 10.84 -19.69
CA MET A 106 3.41 9.65 -19.19
C MET A 106 2.37 8.65 -18.73
N GLU A 107 2.39 7.44 -19.26
CA GLU A 107 1.49 6.34 -18.91
C GLU A 107 2.32 5.17 -18.43
N TYR A 108 1.80 4.41 -17.47
CA TYR A 108 2.55 3.39 -16.75
C TYR A 108 1.93 2.01 -16.90
N THR A 109 2.77 0.95 -16.95
CA THR A 109 2.33 -0.44 -16.87
C THR A 109 3.44 -1.32 -16.29
N ASP A 110 3.08 -2.41 -15.66
CA ASP A 110 4.03 -3.40 -15.12
C ASP A 110 4.36 -4.51 -16.13
N TRP A 111 3.59 -4.65 -17.22
CA TRP A 111 3.81 -5.67 -18.24
C TRP A 111 3.44 -5.20 -19.65
N LEU A 112 4.02 -5.86 -20.65
CA LEU A 112 3.64 -5.77 -22.05
C LEU A 112 2.92 -7.05 -22.46
N ASN A 113 2.01 -6.96 -23.45
CA ASN A 113 1.37 -8.16 -23.97
C ASN A 113 2.36 -9.03 -24.79
N GLU A 114 1.89 -10.18 -25.29
CA GLU A 114 2.69 -11.12 -26.09
C GLU A 114 3.27 -10.50 -27.38
N ASN A 115 2.70 -9.41 -27.88
CA ASN A 115 3.16 -8.67 -29.04
C ASN A 115 4.07 -7.47 -28.67
N GLU A 116 4.50 -7.40 -27.40
CA GLU A 116 5.22 -6.24 -26.83
C GLU A 116 4.44 -4.91 -26.89
N ASP A 117 3.11 -4.96 -27.04
CA ASP A 117 2.28 -3.76 -27.02
C ASP A 117 2.06 -3.27 -25.60
N PHE A 118 2.22 -1.96 -25.43
CA PHE A 118 1.89 -1.29 -24.20
C PHE A 118 0.37 -1.22 -23.98
N LYS A 119 -0.10 -1.80 -22.88
CA LYS A 119 -1.48 -1.62 -22.41
C LYS A 119 -1.46 -0.80 -21.13
N PRO A 120 -2.01 0.43 -21.15
CA PRO A 120 -2.16 1.20 -19.92
C PRO A 120 -3.08 0.44 -18.96
N GLN A 121 -2.86 0.60 -17.68
CA GLN A 121 -3.73 0.03 -16.65
C GLN A 121 -4.99 0.90 -16.55
N GLU A 122 -5.98 0.63 -17.41
CA GLU A 122 -7.17 1.46 -17.56
C GLU A 122 -8.26 1.16 -16.51
N GLU A 123 -8.20 -0.01 -15.87
CA GLU A 123 -9.33 -0.50 -15.07
C GLU A 123 -9.60 0.28 -13.79
N ASN A 124 -8.63 1.06 -13.29
CA ASN A 124 -8.74 1.75 -11.98
C ASN A 124 -8.42 3.22 -11.98
N GLY A 125 -8.70 3.91 -13.05
CA GLY A 125 -8.46 5.33 -13.15
C GLY A 125 -7.28 5.68 -14.05
N GLN A 126 -7.01 6.96 -14.16
CA GLN A 126 -5.98 7.46 -15.05
C GLN A 126 -4.60 7.22 -14.44
N TYR A 127 -3.97 6.14 -14.81
CA TYR A 127 -2.61 5.78 -14.43
C TYR A 127 -1.62 6.56 -15.32
N GLU A 128 -1.73 7.89 -15.30
CA GLU A 128 -0.98 8.78 -16.16
C GLU A 128 -0.63 10.10 -15.48
N ASP A 129 0.53 10.62 -15.82
CA ASP A 129 0.99 11.94 -15.43
C ASP A 129 1.12 12.85 -16.64
N TRP A 130 1.08 14.15 -16.40
CA TRP A 130 1.18 15.18 -17.43
C TRP A 130 2.20 16.24 -17.08
N TYR A 131 2.94 16.67 -18.08
CA TYR A 131 3.77 17.85 -17.99
C TYR A 131 3.38 18.87 -19.08
N ILE A 132 3.29 20.13 -18.71
CA ILE A 132 3.01 21.24 -19.62
C ILE A 132 4.26 22.12 -19.70
N GLY A 133 4.85 22.23 -20.88
CA GLY A 133 6.09 22.96 -21.13
C GLY A 133 5.97 24.45 -20.83
N SER A 134 7.00 25.02 -20.23
CA SER A 134 7.13 26.46 -20.00
C SER A 134 7.65 27.24 -21.20
N GLY A 135 8.27 26.56 -22.16
CA GLY A 135 9.00 27.18 -23.27
C GLY A 135 10.41 27.66 -22.89
N GLN A 136 10.83 27.48 -21.63
CA GLN A 136 12.06 28.07 -21.11
C GLN A 136 13.05 26.99 -20.62
N GLY A 137 14.20 26.88 -21.32
CA GLY A 137 15.34 26.12 -20.83
C GLY A 137 15.13 24.60 -20.73
N LYS A 138 15.82 23.99 -19.77
CA LYS A 138 15.69 22.57 -19.39
C LYS A 138 14.53 22.42 -18.43
N GLU A 139 13.67 21.46 -18.71
CA GLU A 139 12.46 21.21 -17.95
C GLU A 139 12.50 19.79 -17.37
N VAL A 140 11.99 19.63 -16.14
CA VAL A 140 12.01 18.36 -15.42
C VAL A 140 10.64 18.10 -14.83
N PHE A 141 10.10 16.91 -15.06
CA PHE A 141 8.98 16.36 -14.32
C PHE A 141 9.50 15.43 -13.23
N ARG A 142 8.89 15.45 -12.07
CA ARG A 142 9.07 14.45 -11.01
C ARG A 142 7.80 14.38 -10.18
N ASN A 143 7.35 13.15 -9.88
CA ASN A 143 6.25 12.93 -8.95
C ASN A 143 6.58 13.50 -7.57
N LYS A 144 5.56 13.97 -6.84
CA LYS A 144 5.69 14.49 -5.48
C LYS A 144 4.68 13.91 -4.50
N PHE A 145 3.51 13.53 -4.97
CA PHE A 145 2.40 13.09 -4.14
C PHE A 145 1.97 11.67 -4.47
N ASN A 146 1.66 11.41 -5.75
CA ASN A 146 1.25 10.09 -6.18
C ASN A 146 2.47 9.19 -6.42
N HIS A 147 2.28 7.89 -6.40
CA HIS A 147 3.26 6.91 -6.83
C HIS A 147 2.63 5.98 -7.87
N HIS A 148 3.46 5.34 -8.67
CA HIS A 148 3.04 4.34 -9.64
C HIS A 148 3.82 3.05 -9.42
N ALA A 149 3.20 1.91 -9.74
CA ALA A 149 3.92 0.65 -9.83
C ALA A 149 4.02 0.25 -11.30
N PHE A 150 5.23 0.15 -11.82
CA PHE A 150 5.49 0.00 -13.24
C PHE A 150 6.85 -0.62 -13.52
N GLN A 151 6.98 -1.22 -14.67
CA GLN A 151 8.27 -1.49 -15.31
C GLN A 151 8.43 -0.64 -16.57
N TYR A 152 7.32 -0.34 -17.24
CA TYR A 152 7.32 0.35 -18.53
C TYR A 152 6.61 1.69 -18.43
N ILE A 153 7.17 2.68 -19.14
CA ILE A 153 6.58 4.01 -19.27
C ILE A 153 6.40 4.33 -20.75
N ARG A 154 5.19 4.64 -21.16
CA ARG A 154 4.92 5.21 -22.48
C ARG A 154 4.88 6.72 -22.36
N ILE A 155 5.78 7.39 -23.09
CA ILE A 155 5.87 8.86 -23.10
C ILE A 155 5.39 9.35 -24.47
N SER A 156 4.34 10.14 -24.49
CA SER A 156 3.76 10.73 -25.71
C SER A 156 3.94 12.24 -25.75
N GLY A 157 4.16 12.77 -26.93
CA GLY A 157 4.36 14.21 -27.13
C GLY A 157 5.82 14.67 -27.21
N LEU A 158 6.80 13.75 -27.32
CA LEU A 158 8.21 14.12 -27.45
C LEU A 158 8.76 13.81 -28.86
N ALA A 159 9.13 14.85 -29.60
CA ALA A 159 9.77 14.69 -30.89
C ALA A 159 11.18 14.05 -30.82
N LYS A 160 11.82 14.07 -29.66
CA LYS A 160 13.09 13.42 -29.36
C LYS A 160 12.96 12.67 -28.05
N ALA A 161 13.81 11.66 -27.83
CA ALA A 161 13.87 10.93 -26.56
C ALA A 161 14.00 11.90 -25.37
N PRO A 162 13.48 11.53 -24.20
CA PRO A 162 13.80 12.24 -22.96
C PRO A 162 15.33 12.24 -22.76
N GLU A 163 15.86 13.34 -22.24
CA GLU A 163 17.33 13.48 -22.01
C GLU A 163 17.81 12.58 -20.89
N GLU A 164 16.99 12.41 -19.88
CA GLU A 164 17.26 11.55 -18.73
C GLU A 164 15.94 10.98 -18.17
N VAL A 165 15.98 9.72 -17.76
CA VAL A 165 14.90 9.05 -17.02
C VAL A 165 15.49 8.42 -15.77
N THR A 166 14.84 8.62 -14.65
CA THR A 166 15.24 8.04 -13.36
C THR A 166 14.01 7.51 -12.64
N GLY A 167 14.02 6.22 -12.29
CA GLY A 167 13.03 5.63 -11.39
C GLY A 167 13.53 5.66 -9.95
N TYR A 168 12.62 5.88 -9.02
CA TYR A 168 12.87 5.87 -7.59
C TYR A 168 11.97 4.83 -6.93
N LEU A 169 12.56 3.71 -6.50
CA LEU A 169 11.86 2.75 -5.66
C LEU A 169 11.66 3.37 -4.27
N ILE A 170 10.42 3.40 -3.81
CA ILE A 170 10.05 4.00 -2.53
C ILE A 170 9.33 2.97 -1.68
N HIS A 171 9.74 2.79 -0.44
CA HIS A 171 9.01 2.01 0.55
C HIS A 171 9.30 2.50 1.98
N THR A 172 8.54 2.00 2.95
CA THR A 172 8.78 2.24 4.38
C THR A 172 10.21 1.82 4.74
N ASP A 173 10.93 2.66 5.49
CA ASP A 173 12.39 2.52 5.76
C ASP A 173 12.70 1.46 6.82
N TYR A 174 12.23 0.22 6.61
CA TYR A 174 12.53 -0.94 7.45
C TYR A 174 13.87 -1.57 7.07
N LYS A 175 14.47 -2.30 8.01
CA LYS A 175 15.76 -2.97 7.83
C LYS A 175 15.60 -4.44 7.50
N ASP A 176 16.66 -5.05 6.97
CA ASP A 176 16.75 -6.49 6.81
C ASP A 176 16.88 -7.17 8.17
N ALA A 177 16.05 -8.20 8.43
CA ALA A 177 16.12 -9.03 9.63
C ALA A 177 16.88 -10.34 9.39
N SER A 178 16.95 -10.79 8.14
CA SER A 178 17.61 -12.05 7.80
C SER A 178 18.33 -11.99 6.45
N SER A 179 19.24 -12.95 6.28
CA SER A 179 19.91 -13.23 5.01
C SER A 179 19.87 -14.71 4.72
N PHE A 180 19.82 -15.08 3.44
CA PHE A 180 19.85 -16.47 2.99
C PHE A 180 20.74 -16.59 1.75
N GLU A 181 21.59 -17.58 1.77
CA GLU A 181 22.44 -17.98 0.64
C GLU A 181 22.66 -19.49 0.71
N CYS A 182 22.59 -20.17 -0.42
CA CYS A 182 22.87 -21.58 -0.55
C CYS A 182 23.51 -21.90 -1.90
N SER A 183 23.91 -23.16 -2.10
CA SER A 183 24.51 -23.62 -3.37
C SER A 183 23.54 -23.73 -4.54
N ASP A 184 22.24 -23.68 -4.28
CA ASP A 184 21.20 -23.73 -5.31
C ASP A 184 20.86 -22.32 -5.80
N PRO A 185 21.14 -21.99 -7.08
CA PRO A 185 20.90 -20.66 -7.62
C PRO A 185 19.40 -20.32 -7.71
N ASP A 186 18.54 -21.31 -7.89
CA ASP A 186 17.09 -21.07 -8.01
C ASP A 186 16.50 -20.67 -6.66
N LEU A 187 16.93 -21.30 -5.57
CA LEU A 187 16.50 -20.91 -4.22
C LEU A 187 17.01 -19.51 -3.86
N ASN A 188 18.23 -19.15 -4.24
CA ASN A 188 18.74 -17.79 -4.04
C ASN A 188 17.94 -16.77 -4.86
N ALA A 189 17.57 -17.10 -6.10
CA ALA A 189 16.73 -16.23 -6.94
C ALA A 189 15.32 -16.06 -6.37
N ILE A 190 14.69 -17.14 -5.88
CA ILE A 190 13.38 -17.09 -5.22
C ILE A 190 13.45 -16.20 -3.97
N TYR A 191 14.47 -16.36 -3.13
CA TYR A 191 14.65 -15.50 -1.95
C TYR A 191 14.78 -14.03 -2.31
N ALA A 192 15.60 -13.70 -3.30
CA ALA A 192 15.79 -12.34 -3.79
C ALA A 192 14.49 -11.74 -4.35
N MET A 193 13.72 -12.55 -5.10
CA MET A 193 12.44 -12.15 -5.67
C MET A 193 11.41 -11.85 -4.57
N ILE A 194 11.29 -12.70 -3.56
CA ILE A 194 10.37 -12.49 -2.43
C ILE A 194 10.73 -11.19 -1.69
N LYS A 195 12.01 -10.99 -1.40
CA LYS A 195 12.49 -9.76 -0.77
C LYS A 195 12.13 -8.52 -1.61
N TYR A 196 12.39 -8.59 -2.89
CA TYR A 196 12.10 -7.46 -3.79
C TYR A 196 10.60 -7.18 -3.91
N THR A 197 9.76 -8.22 -3.90
CA THR A 197 8.30 -8.08 -3.89
C THR A 197 7.84 -7.26 -2.68
N PHE A 198 8.30 -7.58 -1.48
CA PHE A 198 7.95 -6.80 -0.29
C PHE A 198 8.42 -5.34 -0.35
N LYS A 199 9.54 -5.04 -0.99
CA LYS A 199 9.98 -3.66 -1.21
C LYS A 199 8.99 -2.85 -2.08
N ASN A 200 8.24 -3.53 -2.93
CA ASN A 200 7.19 -2.90 -3.73
C ASN A 200 5.83 -2.83 -3.02
N LEU A 201 5.58 -3.67 -2.01
CA LEU A 201 4.29 -3.77 -1.32
C LEU A 201 4.25 -3.03 0.02
N ALA A 202 5.37 -2.87 0.72
CA ALA A 202 5.41 -2.26 2.05
C ALA A 202 5.52 -0.74 1.97
N PHE A 203 4.38 -0.08 1.96
CA PHE A 203 4.28 1.37 1.78
C PHE A 203 3.38 1.98 2.86
N SER A 204 3.74 3.15 3.37
CA SER A 204 2.97 3.89 4.39
C SER A 204 2.71 3.14 5.72
N GLY A 205 3.60 2.21 6.08
CA GLY A 205 3.53 1.49 7.36
C GLY A 205 2.50 0.37 7.40
N TYR A 206 2.18 -0.21 6.24
CA TYR A 206 1.42 -1.46 6.07
C TYR A 206 1.84 -2.17 4.78
N ILE A 207 1.34 -3.38 4.56
CA ILE A 207 1.57 -4.13 3.34
C ILE A 207 0.31 -4.05 2.48
N VAL A 208 0.47 -3.58 1.23
CA VAL A 208 -0.63 -3.55 0.27
C VAL A 208 -0.73 -4.89 -0.49
N ASP A 209 -1.92 -5.18 -1.00
CA ASP A 209 -2.17 -6.30 -1.90
C ASP A 209 -1.40 -6.17 -3.22
N CYS A 210 -1.60 -5.06 -3.91
CA CYS A 210 -0.96 -4.74 -5.18
C CYS A 210 -0.75 -3.22 -5.32
N PRO A 211 0.48 -2.75 -5.63
CA PRO A 211 0.78 -1.32 -5.60
C PRO A 211 0.31 -0.58 -6.85
N HIS A 212 -0.07 -1.30 -7.90
CA HIS A 212 -0.53 -0.73 -9.17
C HIS A 212 -2.06 -0.62 -9.26
N TYR A 213 -2.80 -1.41 -8.48
CA TYR A 213 -4.24 -1.57 -8.66
C TYR A 213 -5.05 -0.99 -7.48
N GLU A 214 -5.09 -1.67 -6.34
CA GLU A 214 -5.97 -1.31 -5.23
C GLU A 214 -5.25 -0.52 -4.14
N ARG A 215 -4.00 -0.84 -3.85
CA ARG A 215 -3.15 -0.20 -2.82
C ARG A 215 -3.73 -0.31 -1.41
N MET A 216 -4.41 -1.42 -1.13
CA MET A 216 -5.15 -1.64 0.12
C MET A 216 -4.40 -2.57 1.07
N GLY A 217 -4.46 -2.25 2.36
CA GLY A 217 -3.96 -3.11 3.42
C GLY A 217 -4.99 -4.17 3.81
N TYR A 218 -5.25 -5.14 2.94
CA TYR A 218 -6.20 -6.21 3.22
C TYR A 218 -5.72 -7.15 4.32
N GLY A 219 -6.61 -7.51 5.24
CA GLY A 219 -6.30 -8.46 6.32
C GLY A 219 -5.99 -9.87 5.82
N GLY A 220 -6.59 -10.30 4.70
CA GLY A 220 -6.28 -11.57 4.05
C GLY A 220 -4.83 -11.63 3.58
N ASP A 221 -4.39 -10.59 2.88
CA ASP A 221 -3.00 -10.42 2.43
C ASP A 221 -2.04 -10.29 3.62
N GLY A 222 -2.49 -9.59 4.66
CA GLY A 222 -1.79 -9.51 5.94
C GLY A 222 -1.54 -10.89 6.54
N ASN A 223 -2.56 -11.74 6.62
CA ASN A 223 -2.44 -13.12 7.11
C ASN A 223 -1.48 -13.96 6.26
N ALA A 224 -1.58 -13.86 4.94
CA ALA A 224 -0.73 -14.62 4.03
C ALA A 224 0.74 -14.18 4.07
N SER A 225 1.02 -12.91 4.25
CA SER A 225 2.35 -12.31 4.12
C SER A 225 3.09 -12.06 5.44
N CYS A 226 2.36 -11.93 6.56
CA CYS A 226 2.86 -11.48 7.85
C CYS A 226 4.10 -12.26 8.33
N LYS A 227 4.06 -13.59 8.28
CA LYS A 227 5.17 -14.43 8.72
C LYS A 227 6.39 -14.25 7.84
N SER A 228 6.22 -14.23 6.54
CA SER A 228 7.31 -14.08 5.57
C SER A 228 7.96 -12.70 5.70
N PHE A 229 7.16 -11.63 5.77
CA PHE A 229 7.68 -10.29 5.92
C PHE A 229 8.51 -10.14 7.20
N GLN A 230 7.99 -10.56 8.35
CA GLN A 230 8.69 -10.44 9.64
C GLN A 230 9.88 -11.39 9.79
N THR A 231 10.00 -12.42 8.95
CA THR A 231 11.20 -13.25 8.86
C THR A 231 12.30 -12.54 8.06
N LEU A 232 11.93 -11.79 7.05
CA LEU A 232 12.86 -11.15 6.12
C LEU A 232 13.29 -9.74 6.58
N TYR A 233 12.40 -9.03 7.30
CA TYR A 233 12.56 -7.62 7.65
C TYR A 233 12.21 -7.33 9.11
N GLU A 234 12.83 -6.30 9.68
CA GLU A 234 12.48 -5.76 10.99
C GLU A 234 11.14 -4.99 10.88
N GLY A 235 10.03 -5.73 10.99
CA GLY A 235 8.70 -5.20 10.74
C GLY A 235 7.90 -4.83 11.99
N SER A 236 8.48 -4.83 13.18
CA SER A 236 7.74 -4.59 14.44
C SER A 236 6.97 -3.27 14.40
N SER A 237 7.62 -2.18 14.02
CA SER A 237 7.02 -0.84 13.92
C SER A 237 5.92 -0.76 12.86
N VAL A 238 6.10 -1.44 11.73
CA VAL A 238 5.10 -1.53 10.65
C VAL A 238 3.84 -2.20 11.16
N TYR A 239 3.97 -3.35 11.86
CA TYR A 239 2.80 -4.06 12.39
C TYR A 239 2.17 -3.33 13.59
N MET A 240 2.95 -2.65 14.43
CA MET A 240 2.40 -1.76 15.47
C MET A 240 1.52 -0.66 14.85
N ASN A 241 2.00 -0.02 13.80
CA ASN A 241 1.27 1.00 13.07
C ASN A 241 0.01 0.41 12.39
N TRP A 242 0.15 -0.74 11.76
CA TRP A 242 -0.97 -1.38 11.05
C TRP A 242 -2.06 -1.87 12.02
N MET A 243 -1.70 -2.45 13.18
CA MET A 243 -2.68 -2.83 14.21
C MET A 243 -3.39 -1.62 14.82
N GLN A 244 -2.72 -0.45 14.91
CA GLN A 244 -3.39 0.78 15.31
C GLN A 244 -4.50 1.17 14.30
N MET A 245 -4.22 1.07 13.01
CA MET A 245 -5.23 1.35 11.98
C MET A 245 -6.45 0.42 12.09
N TRP A 246 -6.26 -0.85 12.47
CA TRP A 246 -7.37 -1.78 12.73
C TRP A 246 -8.21 -1.33 13.93
N GLN A 247 -7.56 -0.88 15.00
CA GLN A 247 -8.27 -0.31 16.15
C GLN A 247 -9.05 0.96 15.77
N ASP A 248 -8.49 1.82 14.94
CA ASP A 248 -9.12 3.08 14.54
C ASP A 248 -10.34 2.86 13.63
N CYS A 249 -10.42 1.72 12.96
CA CYS A 249 -11.48 1.36 12.02
C CYS A 249 -12.55 0.41 12.58
N ILE A 250 -12.42 -0.07 13.82
CA ILE A 250 -13.46 -0.94 14.41
C ILE A 250 -14.76 -0.16 14.61
N ARG A 251 -15.88 -0.78 14.30
CA ARG A 251 -17.22 -0.21 14.47
C ARG A 251 -17.68 -0.32 15.94
N GLU A 252 -18.68 0.47 16.31
CA GLU A 252 -19.28 0.44 17.65
C GLU A 252 -19.86 -0.94 17.99
N ASP A 253 -20.40 -1.67 17.01
CA ASP A 253 -20.92 -3.03 17.18
C ASP A 253 -19.81 -4.10 17.23
N GLY A 254 -18.56 -3.74 17.02
CA GLY A 254 -17.40 -4.63 16.97
C GLY A 254 -17.09 -5.18 15.58
N GLY A 255 -17.86 -4.82 14.56
CA GLY A 255 -17.56 -5.21 13.18
C GLY A 255 -16.25 -4.60 12.70
N MET A 256 -15.46 -5.38 11.95
CA MET A 256 -14.16 -4.98 11.40
C MET A 256 -14.24 -4.83 9.89
N PRO A 257 -13.49 -3.89 9.29
CA PRO A 257 -13.33 -3.81 7.85
C PRO A 257 -12.52 -5.00 7.31
N HIS A 258 -12.45 -5.13 5.99
CA HIS A 258 -11.60 -6.13 5.33
C HIS A 258 -10.20 -5.60 5.00
N CYS A 259 -10.03 -4.29 5.00
CA CYS A 259 -8.75 -3.60 4.80
C CYS A 259 -8.63 -2.37 5.68
N VAL A 260 -7.43 -1.95 5.97
CA VAL A 260 -7.14 -0.69 6.64
C VAL A 260 -5.91 -0.03 6.01
N PRO A 261 -5.94 1.29 5.76
CA PRO A 261 -7.08 2.19 5.94
C PRO A 261 -8.32 1.73 5.20
N ASN A 262 -9.51 2.05 5.73
CA ASN A 262 -10.78 1.63 5.14
C ASN A 262 -11.43 2.80 4.37
N PRO A 263 -11.30 2.87 3.04
CA PRO A 263 -11.82 3.99 2.27
C PRO A 263 -13.33 3.90 2.02
N TYR A 264 -13.94 2.75 2.28
CA TYR A 264 -15.37 2.52 2.13
C TYR A 264 -15.86 1.47 3.14
N PRO A 265 -17.14 1.56 3.59
CA PRO A 265 -17.65 0.70 4.64
C PRO A 265 -17.90 -0.72 4.11
N ALA A 266 -16.93 -1.60 4.27
CA ALA A 266 -17.03 -3.01 3.89
C ALA A 266 -16.17 -3.93 4.76
N GLY A 267 -16.65 -5.15 4.98
CA GLY A 267 -15.93 -6.24 5.63
C GLY A 267 -15.77 -7.45 4.72
N GLY A 268 -14.71 -8.23 4.89
CA GLY A 268 -14.34 -9.35 4.02
C GLY A 268 -14.58 -10.75 4.60
N GLY A 269 -15.24 -10.86 5.72
CA GLY A 269 -15.36 -12.12 6.46
C GLY A 269 -14.22 -12.34 7.46
N PRO A 270 -14.24 -13.44 8.22
CA PRO A 270 -13.32 -13.66 9.34
C PRO A 270 -11.85 -13.59 8.97
N TYR A 271 -11.44 -14.21 7.88
CA TYR A 271 -10.03 -14.28 7.47
C TYR A 271 -9.41 -12.91 7.21
N TRP A 272 -10.20 -11.94 6.75
CA TRP A 272 -9.75 -10.55 6.58
C TRP A 272 -9.87 -9.76 7.88
N CYS A 273 -11.04 -9.85 8.52
CA CYS A 273 -11.36 -9.01 9.67
C CYS A 273 -10.59 -9.40 10.94
N GLY A 274 -10.22 -10.66 11.09
CA GLY A 274 -9.52 -11.18 12.28
C GLY A 274 -7.99 -11.03 12.26
N PHE A 275 -7.44 -10.38 11.26
CA PHE A 275 -5.99 -10.17 11.14
C PHE A 275 -5.37 -9.46 12.35
N ILE A 276 -6.13 -8.62 13.04
CA ILE A 276 -5.67 -7.98 14.29
C ILE A 276 -5.23 -9.01 15.35
N ILE A 277 -5.85 -10.18 15.40
CA ILE A 277 -5.48 -11.27 16.32
C ILE A 277 -4.22 -11.98 15.82
N THR A 278 -4.27 -12.51 14.61
CA THR A 278 -3.20 -13.34 14.05
C THR A 278 -1.93 -12.55 13.76
N GLY A 279 -2.05 -11.33 13.25
CA GLY A 279 -0.94 -10.43 13.03
C GLY A 279 -0.25 -10.00 14.34
N SER A 280 -1.04 -9.69 15.37
CA SER A 280 -0.49 -9.38 16.70
C SER A 280 0.23 -10.58 17.31
N TRP A 281 -0.34 -11.77 17.20
CA TRP A 281 0.28 -13.01 17.66
C TRP A 281 1.60 -13.29 16.95
N GLN A 282 1.63 -13.19 15.62
CA GLN A 282 2.85 -13.41 14.84
C GLN A 282 3.95 -12.40 15.19
N THR A 283 3.57 -11.14 15.42
CA THR A 283 4.51 -10.10 15.82
C THR A 283 5.09 -10.38 17.20
N TYR A 284 4.27 -10.81 18.16
CA TYR A 284 4.75 -11.23 19.47
C TYR A 284 5.71 -12.43 19.39
N LEU A 285 5.39 -13.43 18.55
CA LEU A 285 6.28 -14.60 18.37
C LEU A 285 7.65 -14.21 17.81
N ASN A 286 7.71 -13.21 16.92
CA ASN A 286 8.96 -12.79 16.32
C ASN A 286 9.81 -11.88 17.22
N TYR A 287 9.16 -10.99 17.98
CA TYR A 287 9.89 -9.92 18.70
C TYR A 287 9.78 -10.01 20.22
N GLY A 288 8.90 -10.83 20.78
CA GLY A 288 8.66 -10.94 22.22
C GLY A 288 8.05 -9.69 22.85
N ASP A 289 7.54 -8.75 22.04
CA ASP A 289 6.99 -7.47 22.50
C ASP A 289 5.51 -7.63 22.85
N SER A 290 5.18 -7.59 24.16
CA SER A 290 3.80 -7.74 24.65
C SER A 290 2.94 -6.48 24.49
N ARG A 291 3.55 -5.30 24.26
CA ARG A 291 2.82 -4.00 24.19
C ARG A 291 1.69 -4.03 23.16
N LEU A 292 1.87 -4.75 22.05
CA LEU A 292 0.88 -4.91 21.01
C LEU A 292 -0.33 -5.70 21.51
N ILE A 293 -0.09 -6.74 22.31
CA ILE A 293 -1.13 -7.55 22.94
C ILE A 293 -1.88 -6.71 23.98
N GLU A 294 -1.16 -6.08 24.90
CA GLU A 294 -1.74 -5.25 25.96
C GLU A 294 -2.67 -4.18 25.39
N ARG A 295 -2.22 -3.51 24.33
CA ARG A 295 -2.96 -2.40 23.70
C ARG A 295 -4.20 -2.86 22.94
N TYR A 296 -4.09 -3.93 22.16
CA TYR A 296 -5.16 -4.32 21.22
C TYR A 296 -6.03 -5.49 21.68
N TYR A 297 -5.72 -6.13 22.79
CA TYR A 297 -6.54 -7.21 23.35
C TYR A 297 -8.01 -6.84 23.58
N PRO A 298 -8.35 -5.64 24.10
CA PRO A 298 -9.75 -5.22 24.24
C PRO A 298 -10.49 -5.15 22.90
N VAL A 299 -9.81 -4.69 21.84
CA VAL A 299 -10.37 -4.58 20.48
C VAL A 299 -10.61 -5.97 19.89
N MET A 300 -9.64 -6.90 20.06
CA MET A 300 -9.78 -8.29 19.62
C MET A 300 -10.99 -8.95 20.28
N ARG A 301 -11.17 -8.74 21.58
CA ARG A 301 -12.35 -9.24 22.32
C ARG A 301 -13.65 -8.60 21.85
N HIS A 302 -13.62 -7.33 21.47
CA HIS A 302 -14.81 -6.65 20.96
C HIS A 302 -15.22 -7.25 19.62
N TRP A 303 -14.28 -7.47 18.71
CA TRP A 303 -14.56 -8.16 17.46
C TRP A 303 -15.07 -9.59 17.66
N LEU A 304 -14.50 -10.37 18.57
CA LEU A 304 -14.99 -11.73 18.84
C LEU A 304 -16.42 -11.76 19.42
N ARG A 305 -16.86 -10.74 20.17
CA ARG A 305 -18.26 -10.62 20.57
C ARG A 305 -19.18 -10.36 19.38
N TYR A 306 -18.74 -9.59 18.40
CA TYR A 306 -19.45 -9.42 17.14
C TYR A 306 -19.58 -10.76 16.40
N VAL A 307 -18.51 -11.54 16.30
CA VAL A 307 -18.52 -12.88 15.71
C VAL A 307 -19.47 -13.81 16.46
N ASP A 308 -19.47 -13.78 17.79
CA ASP A 308 -20.34 -14.62 18.64
C ASP A 308 -21.83 -14.33 18.40
N ALA A 309 -22.19 -13.08 18.15
CA ALA A 309 -23.57 -12.70 17.84
C ALA A 309 -24.13 -13.37 16.58
N TYR A 310 -23.28 -13.82 15.68
CA TYR A 310 -23.64 -14.56 14.45
C TYR A 310 -23.31 -16.06 14.53
N THR A 311 -22.96 -16.56 15.70
CA THR A 311 -22.64 -17.98 15.93
C THR A 311 -23.88 -18.74 16.41
N VAL A 312 -24.22 -19.83 15.70
CA VAL A 312 -25.37 -20.70 16.02
C VAL A 312 -24.90 -22.13 16.18
N ALA A 313 -25.20 -22.73 17.32
CA ALA A 313 -24.75 -24.09 17.65
C ALA A 313 -23.25 -24.31 17.49
N GLY A 314 -22.44 -23.32 17.88
CA GLY A 314 -20.98 -23.38 17.82
C GLY A 314 -20.37 -23.14 16.43
N LEU A 315 -21.17 -22.80 15.44
CA LEU A 315 -20.70 -22.50 14.08
C LEU A 315 -21.07 -21.08 13.69
N LEU A 316 -20.07 -20.33 13.26
CA LEU A 316 -20.28 -19.00 12.71
C LEU A 316 -21.12 -19.08 11.45
N LYS A 317 -22.13 -18.22 11.38
CA LYS A 317 -22.93 -17.95 10.19
C LYS A 317 -22.54 -16.63 9.58
N ARG A 318 -22.81 -16.49 8.28
CA ARG A 318 -22.54 -15.24 7.57
C ARG A 318 -23.35 -14.10 8.22
N TRP A 319 -22.66 -13.01 8.60
CA TRP A 319 -23.35 -11.77 8.97
C TRP A 319 -23.95 -11.09 7.72
N PRO A 320 -25.07 -10.39 7.87
CA PRO A 320 -25.80 -9.83 6.74
C PRO A 320 -25.10 -8.60 6.15
N ASP A 321 -25.36 -8.32 4.89
CA ASP A 321 -25.17 -7.00 4.34
C ASP A 321 -26.09 -6.00 5.04
N THR A 322 -25.52 -4.85 5.38
CA THR A 322 -26.20 -3.66 5.88
C THR A 322 -25.69 -2.47 5.07
N ASP A 323 -25.77 -1.25 5.61
CA ASP A 323 -25.05 -0.09 5.06
C ASP A 323 -23.52 -0.35 5.03
N TYR A 324 -23.07 -1.29 5.84
CA TYR A 324 -21.72 -1.85 5.81
C TYR A 324 -21.70 -3.14 5.01
N ARG A 325 -21.15 -3.09 3.79
CA ARG A 325 -21.17 -4.21 2.85
C ARG A 325 -20.37 -5.40 3.39
N ALA A 326 -20.94 -6.58 3.38
CA ALA A 326 -20.26 -7.80 3.79
C ALA A 326 -19.86 -8.64 2.58
N TRP A 327 -18.66 -8.43 2.09
CA TRP A 327 -18.01 -9.35 1.16
C TRP A 327 -17.50 -10.57 1.92
N TYR A 328 -18.38 -11.45 2.30
CA TYR A 328 -18.05 -12.60 3.12
C TYR A 328 -17.26 -13.63 2.31
N LEU A 329 -15.95 -13.43 2.22
CA LEU A 329 -15.04 -14.20 1.40
C LEU A 329 -14.60 -15.48 2.13
N GLY A 330 -14.36 -16.54 1.34
CA GLY A 330 -13.73 -17.79 1.79
C GLY A 330 -12.25 -17.80 1.45
N ASP A 331 -11.79 -18.88 0.80
CA ASP A 331 -10.46 -18.94 0.23
C ASP A 331 -10.40 -18.08 -1.04
N TRP A 332 -9.49 -17.11 -1.08
CA TRP A 332 -9.33 -16.23 -2.23
C TRP A 332 -8.35 -16.87 -3.22
N LEU A 333 -8.76 -17.02 -4.47
CA LEU A 333 -7.98 -17.69 -5.51
C LEU A 333 -7.62 -19.15 -5.17
N ALA A 334 -8.61 -19.92 -4.70
CA ALA A 334 -8.47 -21.35 -4.45
C ALA A 334 -7.91 -22.10 -5.69
N PRO A 335 -7.22 -23.23 -5.48
CA PRO A 335 -6.69 -24.05 -6.58
C PRO A 335 -7.74 -24.40 -7.62
N ALA A 336 -7.29 -24.65 -8.85
CA ALA A 336 -8.16 -25.01 -9.96
C ALA A 336 -9.09 -26.20 -9.60
N GLY A 337 -10.38 -26.06 -9.91
CA GLY A 337 -11.40 -27.06 -9.61
C GLY A 337 -12.09 -26.90 -8.25
N VAL A 338 -11.67 -25.95 -7.43
CA VAL A 338 -12.37 -25.58 -6.19
C VAL A 338 -13.24 -24.35 -6.44
N ASP A 339 -14.54 -24.47 -6.18
CA ASP A 339 -15.43 -23.31 -6.16
C ASP A 339 -15.31 -22.59 -4.82
N TYR A 340 -14.43 -21.58 -4.76
CA TYR A 340 -14.18 -20.78 -3.56
C TYR A 340 -15.38 -19.85 -3.21
N THR A 341 -16.32 -19.68 -4.12
CA THR A 341 -17.55 -18.89 -3.89
C THR A 341 -18.68 -19.75 -3.32
N ALA A 342 -18.57 -21.09 -3.38
CA ALA A 342 -19.55 -21.98 -2.82
C ALA A 342 -19.72 -21.74 -1.31
N GLN A 343 -20.96 -21.65 -0.84
CA GLN A 343 -21.27 -21.37 0.56
C GLN A 343 -20.56 -22.33 1.53
N SER A 344 -20.46 -23.61 1.17
CA SER A 344 -19.78 -24.64 1.99
C SER A 344 -18.28 -24.37 2.12
N SER A 345 -17.63 -23.90 1.05
CA SER A 345 -16.20 -23.52 1.09
C SER A 345 -15.98 -22.29 1.97
N VAL A 346 -16.83 -21.27 1.80
CA VAL A 346 -16.79 -20.05 2.61
C VAL A 346 -17.02 -20.35 4.09
N ASP A 347 -18.01 -21.17 4.42
CA ASP A 347 -18.33 -21.56 5.81
C ASP A 347 -17.17 -22.36 6.44
N LEU A 348 -16.57 -23.28 5.69
CA LEU A 348 -15.44 -24.07 6.17
C LEU A 348 -14.24 -23.20 6.51
N VAL A 349 -13.79 -22.39 5.56
CA VAL A 349 -12.62 -21.49 5.75
C VAL A 349 -12.87 -20.53 6.91
N SER A 350 -14.05 -19.91 6.97
CA SER A 350 -14.41 -18.97 8.02
C SER A 350 -14.40 -19.60 9.41
N ASN A 351 -14.99 -20.79 9.58
CA ASN A 351 -15.03 -21.48 10.87
C ASN A 351 -13.67 -22.03 11.29
N CYS A 352 -12.86 -22.54 10.36
CA CYS A 352 -11.48 -22.94 10.65
C CYS A 352 -10.64 -21.76 11.14
N PHE A 353 -10.76 -20.60 10.49
CA PHE A 353 -10.03 -19.42 10.89
C PHE A 353 -10.49 -18.87 12.25
N ILE A 354 -11.78 -18.86 12.53
CA ILE A 354 -12.28 -18.48 13.87
C ILE A 354 -11.75 -19.42 14.95
N SER A 355 -11.69 -20.73 14.68
CA SER A 355 -11.11 -21.70 15.62
C SER A 355 -9.63 -21.39 15.90
N ASP A 356 -8.86 -21.01 14.89
CA ASP A 356 -7.46 -20.55 15.05
C ASP A 356 -7.38 -19.23 15.85
N CYS A 357 -8.24 -18.26 15.55
CA CYS A 357 -8.34 -17.03 16.34
C CYS A 357 -8.65 -17.28 17.81
N LEU A 358 -9.59 -18.17 18.13
CA LEU A 358 -9.95 -18.51 19.51
C LEU A 358 -8.79 -19.17 20.25
N THR A 359 -8.12 -20.15 19.59
CA THR A 359 -6.91 -20.79 20.14
C THR A 359 -5.78 -19.79 20.36
N THR A 360 -5.64 -18.83 19.47
CA THR A 360 -4.66 -17.75 19.59
C THR A 360 -5.02 -16.82 20.74
N MET A 361 -6.30 -16.44 20.87
CA MET A 361 -6.77 -15.59 21.96
C MET A 361 -6.63 -16.23 23.35
N GLU A 362 -6.73 -17.55 23.47
CA GLU A 362 -6.43 -18.26 24.71
C GLU A 362 -4.97 -17.99 25.13
N LYS A 363 -4.02 -18.14 24.21
CA LYS A 363 -2.59 -17.85 24.46
C LYS A 363 -2.33 -16.38 24.79
N LEU A 364 -2.93 -15.45 24.02
CA LEU A 364 -2.84 -14.02 24.27
C LEU A 364 -3.43 -13.60 25.63
N SER A 365 -4.52 -14.26 26.04
CA SER A 365 -5.14 -14.02 27.36
C SER A 365 -4.17 -14.35 28.50
N LEU A 366 -3.44 -15.44 28.41
CA LEU A 366 -2.46 -15.83 29.43
C LEU A 366 -1.30 -14.81 29.51
N ILE A 367 -0.83 -14.30 28.37
CA ILE A 367 0.20 -13.27 28.33
C ILE A 367 -0.32 -11.96 28.91
N HIS A 368 -1.50 -11.50 28.47
CA HIS A 368 -2.13 -10.27 28.93
C HIS A 368 -2.39 -10.23 30.44
N ILE A 369 -2.70 -11.39 31.05
CA ILE A 369 -2.93 -11.52 32.50
C ILE A 369 -1.62 -11.62 33.27
N SER A 370 -0.58 -12.27 32.71
CA SER A 370 0.65 -12.62 33.42
C SER A 370 1.69 -11.50 33.42
N GLU A 371 1.80 -10.72 32.37
CA GLU A 371 2.81 -9.65 32.24
C GLU A 371 2.61 -8.50 33.24
N PRO A 372 1.39 -7.98 33.49
CA PRO A 372 1.19 -6.96 34.52
C PRO A 372 1.60 -7.43 35.93
N THR A 373 1.45 -8.73 36.20
CA THR A 373 1.83 -9.33 37.49
C THR A 373 3.34 -9.38 37.64
N ARG A 374 4.08 -9.71 36.58
CA ARG A 374 5.55 -9.71 36.59
C ARG A 374 6.14 -8.30 36.76
N GLN A 375 5.56 -7.30 36.15
CA GLN A 375 6.02 -5.90 36.31
C GLN A 375 5.76 -5.40 37.74
N ALA A 376 4.67 -5.81 38.36
CA ALA A 376 4.36 -5.46 39.76
C ALA A 376 5.29 -6.18 40.77
N GLU A 377 5.86 -7.33 40.43
CA GLU A 377 6.82 -8.05 41.29
C GLU A 377 8.27 -7.53 41.17
N ILE A 378 8.58 -6.74 40.13
CA ILE A 378 9.93 -6.16 39.88
C ILE A 378 10.01 -4.69 40.37
N SER A 379 8.90 -4.05 40.62
CA SER A 379 8.81 -2.69 41.14
C SER A 379 8.66 -2.67 42.68
#